data_dad871e0cb1e2573cf3db1ef4d2dbefa
#
_entry.id   dad871e0cb1e2573cf3db1ef4d2dbefa
#
_cell.length_a   1.000
_cell.length_b   1.000
_cell.length_c   1.000
_cell.angle_alpha   90.00
_cell.angle_beta   90.00
_cell.angle_gamma   90.00
#
_symmetry.space_group_name_H-M   'P 1'
#
loop_
_entity.id
_entity.type
_entity.pdbx_description
1 polymer ?
#
loop_
_entity_poly.entity_id
_entity_poly.type
_entity_poly.pdbx_seq_one_letter_code
_entity_poly.pdbx_strand_id
1 'polypeptide(L)'
;MASGSGSNYGIVISQNVMVPMRDGVRLATDIYRPADTNGTPLPGQFPVILGRTSYDKSNPVIWIKPVAEAFVPRGYVVLLQDLRGRGLSEGTGDYFHTANQKEGLDGYDTIEWAADQ
;
A
#
# COMPACT_ATOMS: atom_id res chain seq x y z
N MET A 1 17.12 6.60 18.46
CA MET A 1 17.24 6.79 17.95
C MET A 1 17.27 7.38 17.44
N ALA A 2 17.37 7.08 17.53
CA ALA A 2 17.41 7.47 16.93
C ALA A 2 17.22 7.93 16.36
N SER A 3 17.15 7.86 16.34
CA SER A 3 17.13 8.28 15.66
C SER A 3 17.11 8.77 15.03
N GLY A 4 17.03 8.81 15.03
CA GLY A 4 17.16 9.13 14.34
C GLY A 4 17.32 9.23 13.81
N SER A 5 17.37 9.61 14.51
CA SER A 5 17.89 9.68 13.74
C SER A 5 18.09 8.96 12.91
N GLY A 6 18.12 9.16 12.89
CA GLY A 6 18.51 8.52 11.76
C GLY A 6 18.39 7.10 11.66
N SER A 7 17.50 6.66 12.17
CA SER A 7 17.25 5.29 11.99
C SER A 7 16.81 5.06 10.59
N ASN A 8 17.72 4.68 9.81
CA ASN A 8 17.40 4.21 8.48
C ASN A 8 17.11 2.73 8.60
N TYR A 9 15.85 2.42 8.74
CA TYR A 9 15.42 1.03 8.68
C TYR A 9 15.54 0.51 7.26
N GLY A 10 15.61 -0.80 7.13
CA GLY A 10 15.48 -1.44 5.84
C GLY A 10 14.02 -1.44 5.39
N ILE A 11 13.76 -2.03 4.24
CA ILE A 11 12.42 -2.16 3.67
C ILE A 11 12.15 -3.63 3.42
N VAL A 12 11.01 -4.11 3.92
CA VAL A 12 10.49 -5.43 3.56
C VAL A 12 9.18 -5.23 2.80
N ILE A 13 9.02 -5.96 1.71
CA ILE A 13 7.88 -5.80 0.82
C ILE A 13 7.07 -7.09 0.82
N SER A 14 5.77 -6.97 1.07
CA SER A 14 4.82 -8.04 0.87
C SER A 14 4.03 -7.71 -0.39
N GLN A 15 4.20 -8.53 -1.43
CA GLN A 15 3.56 -8.26 -2.72
C GLN A 15 2.22 -8.94 -2.84
N ASN A 16 1.31 -8.28 -3.52
CA ASN A 16 0.01 -8.84 -3.92
C ASN A 16 -0.79 -9.39 -2.74
N VAL A 17 -0.79 -8.66 -1.64
CA VAL A 17 -1.68 -8.95 -0.53
C VAL A 17 -3.09 -8.58 -0.98
N MET A 18 -3.99 -9.54 -0.99
CA MET A 18 -5.35 -9.34 -1.47
C MET A 18 -6.21 -8.80 -0.35
N VAL A 19 -6.46 -7.49 -0.37
CA VAL A 19 -7.20 -6.79 0.67
C VAL A 19 -8.69 -6.82 0.33
N PRO A 20 -9.54 -7.39 1.20
CA PRO A 20 -10.97 -7.50 0.90
C PRO A 20 -11.70 -6.18 1.12
N MET A 21 -12.53 -5.83 0.15
CA MET A 21 -13.44 -4.70 0.28
C MET A 21 -14.77 -5.18 0.87
N ARG A 22 -15.63 -4.24 1.27
CA ARG A 22 -16.91 -4.57 1.90
C ARG A 22 -17.82 -5.44 1.04
N ASP A 23 -17.67 -5.37 -0.27
CA ASP A 23 -18.47 -6.18 -1.20
C ASP A 23 -17.80 -7.51 -1.56
N GLY A 24 -16.68 -7.84 -0.93
CA GLY A 24 -15.98 -9.09 -1.13
C GLY A 24 -14.96 -9.07 -2.27
N VAL A 25 -14.90 -8.04 -3.06
CA VAL A 25 -13.88 -7.87 -4.09
C VAL A 25 -12.53 -7.64 -3.39
N ARG A 26 -11.49 -8.30 -3.86
CA ARG A 26 -10.15 -8.19 -3.25
C ARG A 26 -9.24 -7.40 -4.16
N LEU A 27 -8.48 -6.49 -3.56
CA LEU A 27 -7.58 -5.59 -4.29
C LEU A 27 -6.13 -5.94 -3.99
N ALA A 28 -5.35 -6.10 -5.06
CA ALA A 28 -3.94 -6.46 -4.95
C ALA A 28 -3.14 -5.27 -4.41
N THR A 29 -2.45 -5.48 -3.31
CA THR A 29 -1.77 -4.42 -2.59
C THR A 29 -0.35 -4.86 -2.28
N ASP A 30 0.62 -4.01 -2.59
CA ASP A 30 1.99 -4.19 -2.14
C ASP A 30 2.17 -3.38 -0.86
N ILE A 31 2.75 -4.00 0.15
CA ILE A 31 2.96 -3.37 1.45
C ILE A 31 4.46 -3.24 1.69
N TYR A 32 4.91 -2.01 1.85
CA TYR A 32 6.30 -1.68 2.14
C TYR A 32 6.38 -1.31 3.62
N ARG A 33 7.16 -2.07 4.39
CA ARG A 33 7.28 -1.87 5.84
C ARG A 33 8.71 -1.66 6.27
N PRO A 34 8.93 -0.89 7.34
CA PRO A 34 10.26 -0.80 7.92
C PRO A 34 10.72 -2.16 8.42
N ALA A 35 11.97 -2.48 8.19
CA ALA A 35 12.54 -3.76 8.57
C ALA A 35 13.82 -3.55 9.38
N ASP A 36 14.14 -4.52 10.21
CA ASP A 36 15.41 -4.54 10.92
C ASP A 36 16.55 -5.03 10.00
N THR A 37 17.74 -5.17 10.54
CA THR A 37 18.91 -5.57 9.76
C THR A 37 18.81 -6.99 9.22
N ASN A 38 17.90 -7.79 9.75
CA ASN A 38 17.67 -9.17 9.29
C ASN A 38 16.55 -9.25 8.26
N GLY A 39 15.93 -8.11 7.89
CA GLY A 39 14.81 -8.10 6.96
C GLY A 39 13.47 -8.46 7.59
N THR A 40 13.39 -8.47 8.91
CA THR A 40 12.15 -8.76 9.63
C THR A 40 11.37 -7.46 9.84
N PRO A 41 10.05 -7.46 9.57
CA PRO A 41 9.26 -6.25 9.82
C PRO A 41 9.37 -5.81 11.27
N LEU A 42 9.52 -4.50 11.48
CA LEU A 42 9.56 -3.95 12.83
C LEU A 42 8.20 -4.06 13.48
N PRO A 43 8.15 -4.36 14.80
CA PRO A 43 6.87 -4.37 15.52
C PRO A 43 6.38 -2.95 15.78
N GLY A 44 5.09 -2.83 16.04
CA GLY A 44 4.48 -1.57 16.41
C GLY A 44 3.63 -0.98 15.30
N GLN A 45 3.14 0.22 15.55
CA GLN A 45 2.28 0.92 14.63
C GLN A 45 3.05 2.06 13.98
N PHE A 46 2.84 2.25 12.70
CA PHE A 46 3.50 3.29 11.92
C PHE A 46 2.45 4.04 11.11
N PRO A 47 2.67 5.33 10.85
CA PRO A 47 1.80 6.04 9.92
C PRO A 47 1.85 5.41 8.53
N VAL A 48 0.71 5.43 7.86
CA VAL A 48 0.52 4.76 6.57
C VAL A 48 0.34 5.78 5.47
N ILE A 49 1.05 5.57 4.37
CA ILE A 49 0.85 6.31 3.12
C ILE A 49 0.24 5.34 2.12
N LEU A 50 -0.92 5.69 1.58
CA LEU A 50 -1.62 4.85 0.61
C LEU A 50 -1.55 5.48 -0.77
N GLY A 51 -1.00 4.74 -1.72
CA GLY A 51 -1.05 5.08 -3.13
C GLY A 51 -1.93 4.08 -3.86
N ARG A 52 -2.78 4.55 -4.75
CA ARG A 52 -3.67 3.70 -5.54
C ARG A 52 -3.54 4.08 -7.00
N THR A 53 -3.55 3.09 -7.88
CA THR A 53 -3.27 3.32 -9.30
C THR A 53 -4.16 2.49 -10.20
N SER A 54 -4.54 3.08 -11.34
CA SER A 54 -5.20 2.39 -12.44
C SER A 54 -4.20 1.87 -13.48
N TYR A 55 -2.91 2.11 -13.28
CA TYR A 55 -1.88 1.84 -14.29
C TYR A 55 -1.06 0.60 -14.02
N ASP A 56 -1.48 -0.26 -13.12
CA ASP A 56 -0.67 -1.40 -12.68
C ASP A 56 0.46 -0.95 -11.75
N LYS A 57 0.40 -1.41 -10.52
CA LYS A 57 1.34 -1.00 -9.47
C LYS A 57 2.79 -1.43 -9.76
N SER A 58 2.98 -2.41 -10.64
CA SER A 58 4.33 -2.84 -11.04
C SER A 58 4.94 -1.97 -12.15
N ASN A 59 4.18 -1.02 -12.67
CA ASN A 59 4.66 -0.14 -13.74
C ASN A 59 5.77 0.78 -13.19
N PRO A 60 6.97 0.79 -13.79
CA PRO A 60 8.07 1.58 -13.26
C PRO A 60 7.86 3.09 -13.32
N VAL A 61 6.89 3.58 -14.08
CA VAL A 61 6.58 5.02 -14.09
C VAL A 61 5.73 5.44 -12.89
N ILE A 62 5.25 4.49 -12.08
CA ILE A 62 4.49 4.81 -10.86
C ILE A 62 5.44 5.44 -9.84
N TRP A 63 5.10 6.64 -9.41
CA TRP A 63 5.95 7.43 -8.53
C TRP A 63 5.99 6.94 -7.09
N ILE A 64 5.08 6.06 -6.70
CA ILE A 64 4.97 5.64 -5.30
C ILE A 64 6.19 4.86 -4.81
N LYS A 65 6.88 4.19 -5.71
CA LYS A 65 8.07 3.43 -5.31
C LYS A 65 9.18 4.34 -4.76
N PRO A 66 9.51 5.48 -5.42
CA PRO A 66 10.42 6.45 -4.80
C PRO A 66 9.90 7.00 -3.47
N VAL A 67 8.59 7.17 -3.33
CA VAL A 67 8.00 7.60 -2.05
C VAL A 67 8.26 6.55 -0.97
N ALA A 68 8.04 5.27 -1.29
CA ALA A 68 8.31 4.20 -0.34
C ALA A 68 9.80 4.20 0.09
N GLU A 69 10.70 4.33 -0.87
CA GLU A 69 12.13 4.35 -0.59
C GLU A 69 12.54 5.54 0.28
N ALA A 70 11.82 6.66 0.18
CA ALA A 70 12.10 7.85 0.98
C ALA A 70 11.52 7.75 2.38
N PHE A 71 10.31 7.21 2.54
CA PHE A 71 9.58 7.29 3.80
C PHE A 71 9.67 6.03 4.66
N VAL A 72 9.71 4.85 4.05
CA VAL A 72 9.71 3.60 4.84
C VAL A 72 10.94 3.50 5.75
N PRO A 73 12.15 3.85 5.30
CA PRO A 73 13.30 3.83 6.21
C PRO A 73 13.18 4.76 7.40
N ARG A 74 12.26 5.72 7.34
CA ARG A 74 12.02 6.68 8.41
C ARG A 74 10.88 6.29 9.32
N GLY A 75 10.32 5.09 9.16
CA GLY A 75 9.27 4.60 10.03
C GLY A 75 7.87 4.79 9.52
N TYR A 76 7.67 4.78 8.21
CA TYR A 76 6.36 4.80 7.58
C TYR A 76 6.07 3.45 6.94
N VAL A 77 4.79 3.11 6.86
CA VAL A 77 4.32 2.00 6.04
C VAL A 77 3.70 2.58 4.77
N VAL A 78 4.09 2.06 3.63
CA VAL A 78 3.54 2.51 2.35
C VAL A 78 2.79 1.35 1.70
N LEU A 79 1.54 1.61 1.33
CA LEU A 79 0.71 0.66 0.60
C LEU A 79 0.54 1.18 -0.83
N LEU A 80 0.77 0.31 -1.80
CA LEU A 80 0.51 0.60 -3.21
C LEU A 80 -0.49 -0.41 -3.73
N GLN A 81 -1.66 0.06 -4.16
CA GLN A 81 -2.79 -0.80 -4.49
C GLN A 81 -3.26 -0.56 -5.92
N ASP A 82 -3.51 -1.66 -6.64
CA ASP A 82 -4.21 -1.60 -7.92
C ASP A 82 -5.69 -1.31 -7.67
N LEU A 83 -6.24 -0.39 -8.44
CA LEU A 83 -7.67 -0.11 -8.38
C LEU A 83 -8.48 -1.36 -8.78
N ARG A 84 -9.71 -1.40 -8.31
CA ARG A 84 -10.67 -2.46 -8.66
C ARG A 84 -10.72 -2.65 -10.19
N GLY A 85 -10.61 -3.91 -10.62
CA GLY A 85 -10.62 -4.25 -12.04
C GLY A 85 -9.37 -3.86 -12.82
N ARG A 86 -8.31 -3.46 -12.13
CA ARG A 86 -7.05 -3.08 -12.76
C ARG A 86 -5.91 -3.94 -12.22
N GLY A 87 -4.84 -4.06 -13.02
CA GLY A 87 -3.69 -4.86 -12.62
C GLY A 87 -4.10 -6.24 -12.15
N LEU A 88 -3.69 -6.61 -10.94
CA LEU A 88 -4.02 -7.89 -10.34
C LEU A 88 -5.21 -7.84 -9.38
N SER A 89 -5.85 -6.69 -9.23
CA SER A 89 -7.05 -6.57 -8.41
C SER A 89 -8.26 -7.21 -9.09
N GLU A 90 -9.16 -7.73 -8.26
CA GLU A 90 -10.41 -8.33 -8.72
C GLU A 90 -11.45 -7.28 -9.07
N GLY A 91 -12.56 -7.73 -9.59
CA GLY A 91 -13.69 -6.88 -9.93
C GLY A 91 -13.63 -6.34 -11.33
N THR A 92 -14.61 -5.54 -11.67
CA THR A 92 -14.65 -4.85 -12.95
C THR A 92 -14.43 -3.36 -12.70
N GLY A 93 -13.56 -2.78 -13.49
CA GLY A 93 -13.25 -1.37 -13.36
C GLY A 93 -13.79 -0.60 -14.54
N ASP A 94 -14.88 0.10 -14.33
CA ASP A 94 -15.25 1.18 -15.22
C ASP A 94 -14.69 2.44 -14.60
N TYR A 95 -13.45 2.70 -14.89
CA TYR A 95 -12.68 3.74 -14.22
C TYR A 95 -13.38 5.10 -14.28
N PHE A 96 -14.01 5.42 -15.42
CA PHE A 96 -14.61 6.73 -15.60
C PHE A 96 -16.01 6.85 -15.00
N HIS A 97 -16.69 5.74 -14.80
CA HIS A 97 -18.07 5.76 -14.33
C HIS A 97 -18.22 5.43 -12.86
N THR A 98 -17.37 4.57 -12.34
CA THR A 98 -17.49 4.09 -10.95
C THR A 98 -16.45 4.65 -10.02
N ALA A 99 -15.39 5.27 -10.54
CA ALA A 99 -14.26 5.72 -9.73
C ALA A 99 -14.68 6.70 -8.63
N ASN A 100 -15.62 7.59 -8.92
CA ASN A 100 -16.04 8.59 -7.95
C ASN A 100 -16.78 8.01 -6.75
N GLN A 101 -17.44 6.87 -6.92
CA GLN A 101 -18.21 6.25 -5.84
C GLN A 101 -17.46 5.10 -5.20
N LYS A 102 -17.11 4.09 -6.01
CA LYS A 102 -16.53 2.88 -5.47
C LYS A 102 -15.07 3.06 -5.08
N GLU A 103 -14.35 3.91 -5.78
CA GLU A 103 -12.96 4.16 -5.44
C GLU A 103 -12.84 4.81 -4.06
N GLY A 104 -13.70 5.78 -3.75
CA GLY A 104 -13.70 6.39 -2.44
C GLY A 104 -13.99 5.38 -1.34
N LEU A 105 -14.96 4.50 -1.56
CA LEU A 105 -15.27 3.43 -0.63
C LEU A 105 -14.12 2.43 -0.51
N ASP A 106 -13.51 2.06 -1.62
CA ASP A 106 -12.38 1.12 -1.61
C ASP A 106 -11.18 1.72 -0.88
N GLY A 107 -10.92 3.01 -1.08
CA GLY A 107 -9.85 3.70 -0.35
C GLY A 107 -10.10 3.68 1.15
N TYR A 108 -11.33 3.99 1.55
CA TYR A 108 -11.72 3.94 2.96
C TYR A 108 -11.55 2.53 3.54
N ASP A 109 -12.05 1.52 2.83
CA ASP A 109 -11.97 0.13 3.30
C ASP A 109 -10.52 -0.33 3.43
N THR A 110 -9.65 0.11 2.53
CA THR A 110 -8.23 -0.22 2.59
C THR A 110 -7.57 0.43 3.81
N ILE A 111 -7.89 1.68 4.11
CA ILE A 111 -7.36 2.37 5.29
C ILE A 111 -7.83 1.68 6.56
N GLU A 112 -9.09 1.30 6.64
CA GLU A 112 -9.62 0.57 7.80
C GLU A 112 -8.93 -0.79 7.95
N TRP A 113 -8.74 -1.49 6.84
CA TRP A 113 -8.02 -2.76 6.88
C TRP A 113 -6.60 -2.57 7.40
N ALA A 114 -5.90 -1.55 6.93
CA ALA A 114 -4.53 -1.28 7.35
C ALA A 114 -4.46 -0.96 8.85
N ALA A 115 -5.44 -0.26 9.37
CA ALA A 115 -5.49 0.09 10.79
C ALA A 115 -5.66 -1.14 11.68
N ASP A 116 -6.23 -2.22 11.15
CA ASP A 116 -6.46 -3.45 11.89
C ASP A 116 -5.28 -4.41 11.87
N GLN A 117 -4.20 -4.09 11.19
CA GLN A 117 -3.04 -4.99 11.07
C GLN A 117 -1.97 -4.80 12.15
#